data_12525fe0607220cb60de2b99ce58a8df
#
_entry.id   12525fe0607220cb60de2b99ce58a8df
#
_cell.length_a   1.000
_cell.length_b   1.000
_cell.length_c   1.000
_cell.angle_alpha   90.00
_cell.angle_beta   90.00
_cell.angle_gamma   90.00
#
_symmetry.space_group_name_H-M   'P 1'
#
loop_
_entity.id
_entity.type
_entity.pdbx_description
1 polymer ?
#
loop_
_entity_poly.entity_id
_entity_poly.type
_entity_poly.pdbx_seq_one_letter_code
_entity_poly.pdbx_strand_id
1 'polypeptide(L)'
;VALRVGGHNLVGFPDGKPRYQDLCEDLDLWTRMSDLYKEGKAIVVVPEILCRYRKHEQALSSNSLGMMLRMRHVKINLKRRRRNRPELTFIEFCEQLSAEERRKIERKAISADSLRAAYYNLRRGKLLSSVKELYRSVSNDPGYIMDKLKHNLLRIK
;
A
#
# COMPACT_ATOMS: atom_id res chain seq x y z
N VAL A 1 -10.83 -1.38 -21.67
CA VAL A 1 -9.75 -0.49 -21.16
C VAL A 1 -8.63 -1.31 -20.52
N ALA A 2 -8.91 -2.19 -19.54
CA ALA A 2 -7.89 -2.99 -18.87
C ALA A 2 -7.02 -3.82 -19.83
N LEU A 3 -7.62 -4.52 -20.78
CA LEU A 3 -6.90 -5.31 -21.79
C LEU A 3 -6.03 -4.45 -22.71
N ARG A 4 -6.42 -3.21 -23.00
CA ARG A 4 -5.67 -2.27 -23.82
C ARG A 4 -4.32 -1.87 -23.20
N VAL A 5 -4.22 -1.86 -21.88
CA VAL A 5 -2.99 -1.60 -21.13
C VAL A 5 -2.27 -2.88 -20.69
N GLY A 6 -2.61 -4.04 -21.28
CA GLY A 6 -1.97 -5.32 -21.03
C GLY A 6 -2.49 -6.10 -19.83
N GLY A 7 -3.64 -5.70 -19.25
CA GLY A 7 -4.23 -6.40 -18.10
C GLY A 7 -3.37 -6.28 -16.83
N HIS A 8 -3.51 -7.23 -15.91
CA HIS A 8 -2.66 -7.31 -14.73
C HIS A 8 -1.22 -7.67 -15.11
N ASN A 9 -0.27 -6.90 -14.62
CA ASN A 9 1.14 -7.17 -14.85
C ASN A 9 1.61 -8.31 -13.95
N LEU A 10 2.02 -9.40 -14.58
CA LEU A 10 2.45 -10.62 -13.90
C LEU A 10 3.97 -10.82 -13.95
N VAL A 11 4.68 -9.83 -14.51
CA VAL A 11 6.14 -9.86 -14.65
C VAL A 11 6.80 -9.36 -13.35
N GLY A 12 7.88 -10.02 -12.95
CA GLY A 12 8.68 -9.61 -11.78
C GLY A 12 8.35 -10.35 -10.50
N PHE A 13 7.63 -11.46 -10.59
CA PHE A 13 7.48 -12.40 -9.47
C PHE A 13 8.66 -13.37 -9.43
N PRO A 14 9.10 -13.76 -8.24
CA PRO A 14 10.01 -14.90 -8.11
C PRO A 14 9.35 -16.15 -8.72
N ASP A 15 10.07 -16.87 -9.56
CA ASP A 15 9.59 -18.13 -10.13
C ASP A 15 9.03 -19.06 -9.05
N GLY A 16 7.89 -19.68 -9.33
CA GLY A 16 7.25 -20.66 -8.46
C GLY A 16 6.34 -20.08 -7.36
N LYS A 17 6.20 -18.77 -7.20
CA LYS A 17 5.20 -18.23 -6.25
C LYS A 17 3.84 -18.06 -6.90
N PRO A 18 2.75 -18.47 -6.23
CA PRO A 18 1.40 -18.25 -6.74
C PRO A 18 1.09 -16.77 -6.95
N ARG A 19 0.47 -16.45 -8.08
CA ARG A 19 0.14 -15.07 -8.49
C ARG A 19 -0.81 -14.35 -7.54
N TYR A 20 -1.65 -15.08 -6.81
CA TYR A 20 -2.56 -14.53 -5.80
C TYR A 20 -1.87 -13.96 -4.56
N GLN A 21 -0.55 -14.10 -4.45
CA GLN A 21 0.25 -13.51 -3.36
C GLN A 21 0.85 -12.15 -3.72
N ASP A 22 0.54 -11.63 -4.91
CA ASP A 22 1.01 -10.29 -5.24
C ASP A 22 0.20 -9.22 -4.52
N LEU A 23 0.91 -8.15 -4.22
CA LEU A 23 0.35 -6.99 -3.53
C LEU A 23 0.31 -5.82 -4.50
N CYS A 24 -0.80 -5.07 -4.51
CA CYS A 24 -0.98 -3.86 -5.32
C CYS A 24 -0.99 -4.09 -6.85
N GLU A 25 -1.37 -5.25 -7.32
CA GLU A 25 -1.55 -5.55 -8.75
C GLU A 25 -2.66 -4.69 -9.37
N ASP A 26 -3.71 -4.43 -8.61
CA ASP A 26 -4.81 -3.53 -8.95
C ASP A 26 -4.31 -2.08 -9.06
N LEU A 27 -3.50 -1.62 -8.13
CA LEU A 27 -2.93 -0.28 -8.17
C LEU A 27 -2.02 -0.09 -9.38
N ASP A 28 -1.20 -1.10 -9.74
CA ASP A 28 -0.39 -1.06 -10.95
C ASP A 28 -1.26 -0.94 -12.20
N LEU A 29 -2.28 -1.79 -12.33
CA LEU A 29 -3.25 -1.73 -13.43
C LEU A 29 -3.90 -0.34 -13.52
N TRP A 30 -4.38 0.19 -12.41
CA TRP A 30 -5.02 1.51 -12.39
C TRP A 30 -4.07 2.63 -12.76
N THR A 31 -2.79 2.58 -12.36
CA THR A 31 -1.80 3.58 -12.79
C THR A 31 -1.54 3.52 -14.29
N ARG A 32 -1.52 2.32 -14.91
CA ARG A 32 -1.40 2.17 -16.36
C ARG A 32 -2.65 2.65 -17.09
N MET A 33 -3.83 2.35 -16.57
CA MET A 33 -5.09 2.89 -17.09
C MET A 33 -5.14 4.42 -16.98
N SER A 34 -4.58 5.00 -15.91
CA SER A 34 -4.55 6.45 -15.74
C SER A 34 -3.69 7.16 -16.78
N ASP A 35 -2.72 6.48 -17.39
CA ASP A 35 -1.89 7.06 -18.45
C ASP A 35 -2.68 7.30 -19.75
N LEU A 36 -3.86 6.70 -19.90
CA LEU A 36 -4.77 6.94 -21.02
C LEU A 36 -5.47 8.33 -20.95
N TYR A 37 -5.19 9.14 -19.92
CA TYR A 37 -5.72 10.51 -19.84
C TYR A 37 -5.31 11.36 -21.05
N LYS A 38 -4.14 11.07 -21.64
CA LYS A 38 -3.66 11.71 -22.87
C LYS A 38 -4.56 11.45 -24.09
N GLU A 39 -5.38 10.41 -24.02
CA GLU A 39 -6.36 10.03 -25.04
C GLU A 39 -7.79 10.49 -24.68
N GLY A 40 -7.93 11.41 -23.74
CA GLY A 40 -9.23 11.92 -23.30
C GLY A 40 -9.99 10.96 -22.38
N LYS A 41 -9.32 9.93 -21.82
CA LYS A 41 -9.94 9.02 -20.83
C LYS A 41 -9.73 9.54 -19.42
N ALA A 42 -10.76 9.40 -18.58
CA ALA A 42 -10.69 9.78 -17.17
C ALA A 42 -11.05 8.60 -16.25
N ILE A 43 -10.43 8.58 -15.07
CA ILE A 43 -10.90 7.76 -13.95
C ILE A 43 -11.81 8.65 -13.11
N VAL A 44 -13.06 8.23 -12.98
CA VAL A 44 -14.08 8.98 -12.23
C VAL A 44 -14.35 8.26 -10.92
N VAL A 45 -14.46 9.03 -9.83
CA VAL A 45 -14.90 8.52 -8.54
C VAL A 45 -16.42 8.49 -8.53
N VAL A 46 -16.99 7.32 -8.26
CA VAL A 46 -18.42 7.15 -8.05
C VAL A 46 -18.71 7.44 -6.58
N PRO A 47 -19.58 8.40 -6.22
CA PRO A 47 -19.78 8.81 -4.83
C PRO A 47 -20.59 7.81 -4.00
N GLU A 48 -21.22 6.84 -4.63
CA GLU A 48 -22.03 5.82 -3.97
C GLU A 48 -21.17 4.71 -3.36
N ILE A 49 -21.66 4.10 -2.28
CA ILE A 49 -21.03 2.93 -1.67
C ILE A 49 -21.40 1.68 -2.47
N LEU A 50 -20.52 1.28 -3.39
CA LEU A 50 -20.76 0.14 -4.27
C LEU A 50 -20.31 -1.21 -3.69
N CYS A 51 -19.43 -1.21 -2.70
CA CYS A 51 -18.95 -2.45 -2.08
C CYS A 51 -18.64 -2.30 -0.60
N ARG A 52 -18.69 -3.42 0.13
CA ARG A 52 -18.24 -3.51 1.53
C ARG A 52 -16.97 -4.35 1.57
N TYR A 53 -15.87 -3.77 2.02
CA TYR A 53 -14.60 -4.46 2.15
C TYR A 53 -14.47 -5.13 3.52
N ARG A 54 -14.35 -6.46 3.53
CA ARG A 54 -14.12 -7.23 4.76
C ARG A 54 -12.65 -7.11 5.17
N LYS A 55 -12.42 -6.60 6.37
CA LYS A 55 -11.07 -6.57 6.99
C LYS A 55 -10.94 -7.70 7.99
N HIS A 56 -9.89 -8.50 7.87
CA HIS A 56 -9.52 -9.55 8.83
C HIS A 56 -7.98 -9.63 8.95
N GLU A 57 -7.51 -10.26 10.03
CA GLU A 57 -6.08 -10.28 10.37
C GLU A 57 -5.20 -10.99 9.33
N GLN A 58 -5.75 -12.00 8.65
CA GLN A 58 -5.06 -12.80 7.63
C GLN A 58 -5.24 -12.26 6.21
N ALA A 59 -5.81 -11.07 6.02
CA ALA A 59 -5.96 -10.48 4.70
C ALA A 59 -4.58 -10.17 4.09
N LEU A 60 -4.43 -10.31 2.77
CA LEU A 60 -3.20 -9.93 2.06
C LEU A 60 -2.78 -8.49 2.39
N SER A 61 -3.75 -7.58 2.53
CA SER A 61 -3.53 -6.19 2.94
C SER A 61 -3.03 -6.02 4.38
N SER A 62 -2.93 -7.09 5.18
CA SER A 62 -2.32 -7.04 6.52
C SER A 62 -0.79 -7.10 6.50
N ASN A 63 -0.17 -7.46 5.39
CA ASN A 63 1.28 -7.35 5.19
C ASN A 63 1.67 -5.88 4.88
N SER A 64 1.82 -5.06 5.92
CA SER A 64 2.09 -3.63 5.75
C SER A 64 3.42 -3.35 5.05
N LEU A 65 4.48 -4.10 5.34
CA LEU A 65 5.78 -3.92 4.71
C LEU A 65 5.72 -4.21 3.22
N GLY A 66 5.20 -5.37 2.84
CA GLY A 66 5.03 -5.75 1.44
C GLY A 66 4.16 -4.74 0.68
N MET A 67 3.04 -4.33 1.27
CA MET A 67 2.15 -3.32 0.70
C MET A 67 2.87 -1.98 0.46
N MET A 68 3.62 -1.48 1.44
CA MET A 68 4.33 -0.19 1.32
C MET A 68 5.43 -0.24 0.27
N LEU A 69 6.20 -1.34 0.21
CA LEU A 69 7.23 -1.54 -0.81
C LEU A 69 6.61 -1.59 -2.22
N ARG A 70 5.55 -2.38 -2.40
CA ARG A 70 4.87 -2.50 -3.70
C ARG A 70 4.20 -1.19 -4.13
N MET A 71 3.51 -0.51 -3.24
CA MET A 71 2.94 0.81 -3.54
C MET A 71 4.00 1.83 -3.96
N ARG A 72 5.18 1.82 -3.31
CA ARG A 72 6.29 2.70 -3.68
C ARG A 72 6.87 2.33 -5.05
N HIS A 73 7.05 1.05 -5.32
CA HIS A 73 7.48 0.53 -6.62
C HIS A 73 6.53 0.98 -7.75
N VAL A 74 5.22 0.76 -7.60
CA VAL A 74 4.21 1.18 -8.57
C VAL A 74 4.26 2.69 -8.82
N LYS A 75 4.40 3.51 -7.76
CA LYS A 75 4.52 4.98 -7.88
C LYS A 75 5.79 5.41 -8.62
N ILE A 76 6.89 4.70 -8.42
CA ILE A 76 8.14 4.98 -9.14
C ILE A 76 7.98 4.62 -10.61
N ASN A 77 7.43 3.46 -10.92
CA ASN A 77 7.18 3.03 -12.30
C ASN A 77 6.21 3.96 -13.03
N LEU A 78 5.14 4.42 -12.37
CA LEU A 78 4.28 5.47 -12.94
C LEU A 78 5.07 6.72 -13.35
N LYS A 79 5.96 7.21 -12.46
CA LYS A 79 6.80 8.38 -12.79
C LYS A 79 7.79 8.10 -13.91
N ARG A 80 8.36 6.89 -13.97
CA ARG A 80 9.29 6.46 -15.03
C ARG A 80 8.58 6.40 -16.38
N ARG A 81 7.42 5.76 -16.47
CA ARG A 81 6.58 5.71 -17.69
C ARG A 81 6.27 7.11 -18.22
N ARG A 82 5.80 8.00 -17.33
CA ARG A 82 5.47 9.37 -17.72
C ARG A 82 6.66 10.21 -18.20
N ARG A 83 7.89 9.75 -17.89
CA ARG A 83 9.16 10.34 -18.36
C ARG A 83 9.82 9.53 -19.48
N ASN A 84 9.10 8.60 -20.10
CA ASN A 84 9.62 7.68 -21.11
C ASN A 84 10.88 6.91 -20.68
N ARG A 85 10.95 6.53 -19.40
CA ARG A 85 12.02 5.69 -18.84
C ARG A 85 11.51 4.25 -18.67
N PRO A 86 12.35 3.23 -18.88
CA PRO A 86 11.97 1.83 -18.64
C PRO A 86 11.53 1.62 -17.21
N GLU A 87 10.53 0.77 -17.01
CA GLU A 87 10.08 0.39 -15.67
C GLU A 87 11.12 -0.50 -14.99
N LEU A 88 11.16 -0.45 -13.66
CA LEU A 88 11.96 -1.34 -12.85
C LEU A 88 11.17 -2.60 -12.52
N THR A 89 11.83 -3.75 -12.51
CA THR A 89 11.32 -4.91 -11.82
C THR A 89 11.27 -4.65 -10.30
N PHE A 90 10.51 -5.44 -9.57
CA PHE A 90 10.47 -5.27 -8.10
C PHE A 90 11.81 -5.58 -7.43
N ILE A 91 12.58 -6.50 -8.00
CA ILE A 91 13.93 -6.84 -7.51
C ILE A 91 14.85 -5.65 -7.67
N GLU A 92 14.97 -5.10 -8.87
CA GLU A 92 15.78 -3.90 -9.16
C GLU A 92 15.38 -2.71 -8.27
N PHE A 93 14.08 -2.52 -8.06
CA PHE A 93 13.59 -1.49 -7.15
C PHE A 93 14.09 -1.73 -5.71
N CYS A 94 14.03 -2.96 -5.21
CA CYS A 94 14.50 -3.29 -3.86
C CYS A 94 16.02 -3.13 -3.70
N GLU A 95 16.79 -3.44 -4.74
CA GLU A 95 18.25 -3.26 -4.78
C GLU A 95 18.66 -1.79 -4.79
N GLN A 96 17.85 -0.93 -5.44
CA GLN A 96 18.10 0.52 -5.50
C GLN A 96 17.72 1.27 -4.21
N LEU A 97 16.99 0.62 -3.29
CA LEU A 97 16.66 1.25 -2.01
C LEU A 97 17.89 1.40 -1.13
N SER A 98 18.17 2.62 -0.69
CA SER A 98 19.19 2.84 0.35
C SER A 98 18.78 2.15 1.66
N ALA A 99 19.79 1.83 2.49
CA ALA A 99 19.54 1.24 3.80
C ALA A 99 18.66 2.15 4.69
N GLU A 100 18.82 3.46 4.57
CA GLU A 100 18.02 4.45 5.30
C GLU A 100 16.56 4.44 4.85
N GLU A 101 16.30 4.45 3.53
CA GLU A 101 14.94 4.37 2.97
C GLU A 101 14.25 3.08 3.37
N ARG A 102 14.97 1.95 3.32
CA ARG A 102 14.45 0.65 3.75
C ARG A 102 14.04 0.68 5.22
N ARG A 103 14.94 1.14 6.11
CA ARG A 103 14.64 1.29 7.55
C ARG A 103 13.44 2.21 7.82
N LYS A 104 13.29 3.28 7.05
CA LYS A 104 12.14 4.18 7.17
C LYS A 104 10.84 3.49 6.81
N ILE A 105 10.81 2.70 5.73
CA ILE A 105 9.64 1.92 5.32
C ILE A 105 9.32 0.85 6.36
N GLU A 106 10.32 0.15 6.88
CA GLU A 106 10.17 -0.89 7.91
C GLU A 106 9.57 -0.31 9.20
N ARG A 107 10.11 0.79 9.71
CA ARG A 107 9.56 1.47 10.91
C ARG A 107 8.11 1.88 10.70
N LYS A 108 7.79 2.44 9.55
CA LYS A 108 6.43 2.83 9.20
C LYS A 108 5.50 1.61 9.11
N ALA A 109 5.97 0.48 8.57
CA ALA A 109 5.21 -0.76 8.50
C ALA A 109 4.95 -1.34 9.89
N ILE A 110 5.97 -1.38 10.76
CA ILE A 110 5.82 -1.80 12.16
C ILE A 110 4.79 -0.92 12.89
N SER A 111 4.87 0.40 12.71
CA SER A 111 3.91 1.34 13.28
C SER A 111 2.48 1.04 12.80
N ALA A 112 2.28 0.79 11.50
CA ALA A 112 0.98 0.46 10.93
C ALA A 112 0.40 -0.86 11.46
N ASP A 113 1.23 -1.89 11.60
CA ASP A 113 0.82 -3.20 12.10
C ASP A 113 0.49 -3.13 13.59
N SER A 114 1.32 -2.44 14.38
CA SER A 114 1.05 -2.23 15.81
C SER A 114 -0.21 -1.41 16.06
N LEU A 115 -0.46 -0.36 15.26
CA LEU A 115 -1.72 0.41 15.37
C LEU A 115 -2.95 -0.46 15.07
N ARG A 116 -2.85 -1.34 14.06
CA ARG A 116 -3.90 -2.29 13.73
C ARG A 116 -4.12 -3.30 14.85
N ALA A 117 -3.04 -3.86 15.40
CA ALA A 117 -3.10 -4.78 16.53
C ALA A 117 -3.72 -4.12 17.78
N ALA A 118 -3.36 -2.86 18.07
CA ALA A 118 -3.96 -2.09 19.15
C ALA A 118 -5.48 -1.98 18.99
N TYR A 119 -5.94 -1.65 17.80
CA TYR A 119 -7.38 -1.56 17.49
C TYR A 119 -8.09 -2.90 17.69
N TYR A 120 -7.55 -4.02 17.21
CA TYR A 120 -8.17 -5.33 17.39
C TYR A 120 -8.15 -5.79 18.85
N ASN A 121 -7.06 -5.51 19.60
CA ASN A 121 -6.98 -5.81 21.02
C ASN A 121 -8.02 -5.01 21.82
N LEU A 122 -8.21 -3.73 21.49
CA LEU A 122 -9.24 -2.89 22.12
C LEU A 122 -10.64 -3.47 21.89
N ARG A 123 -10.95 -3.85 20.66
CA ARG A 123 -12.25 -4.46 20.33
C ARG A 123 -12.52 -5.80 21.01
N ARG A 124 -11.47 -6.50 21.43
CA ARG A 124 -11.53 -7.76 22.19
C ARG A 124 -11.48 -7.55 23.70
N GLY A 125 -11.53 -6.31 24.18
CA GLY A 125 -11.45 -5.98 25.61
C GLY A 125 -10.07 -6.13 26.23
N LYS A 126 -9.00 -6.36 25.43
CA LYS A 126 -7.62 -6.54 25.90
C LYS A 126 -6.91 -5.20 26.06
N LEU A 127 -7.30 -4.39 27.03
CA LEU A 127 -6.84 -3.01 27.19
C LEU A 127 -5.32 -2.87 27.32
N LEU A 128 -4.70 -3.65 28.21
CA LEU A 128 -3.24 -3.60 28.41
C LEU A 128 -2.47 -3.93 27.14
N SER A 129 -2.89 -4.96 26.41
CA SER A 129 -2.28 -5.33 25.13
C SER A 129 -2.48 -4.22 24.08
N SER A 130 -3.65 -3.58 24.07
CA SER A 130 -3.92 -2.45 23.17
C SER A 130 -2.99 -1.27 23.44
N VAL A 131 -2.83 -0.89 24.71
CA VAL A 131 -1.92 0.21 25.11
C VAL A 131 -0.47 -0.10 24.74
N LYS A 132 -0.01 -1.33 24.99
CA LYS A 132 1.35 -1.77 24.61
C LYS A 132 1.59 -1.62 23.10
N GLU A 133 0.65 -2.10 22.28
CA GLU A 133 0.78 -2.00 20.83
C GLU A 133 0.66 -0.54 20.34
N LEU A 134 -0.16 0.29 20.94
CA LEU A 134 -0.23 1.71 20.64
C LEU A 134 1.11 2.41 20.94
N TYR A 135 1.70 2.14 22.09
CA TYR A 135 3.02 2.66 22.46
C TYR A 135 4.08 2.23 21.43
N ARG A 136 4.11 0.95 21.07
CA ARG A 136 5.01 0.42 20.03
C ARG A 136 4.84 1.14 18.70
N SER A 137 3.59 1.41 18.30
CA SER A 137 3.29 2.13 17.07
C SER A 137 3.86 3.54 17.08
N VAL A 138 3.61 4.31 18.15
CA VAL A 138 4.12 5.70 18.31
C VAL A 138 5.65 5.73 18.36
N SER A 139 6.28 4.80 19.07
CA SER A 139 7.75 4.74 19.23
C SER A 139 8.46 4.42 17.91
N ASN A 140 7.84 3.67 17.00
CA ASN A 140 8.46 3.34 15.71
C ASN A 140 8.33 4.47 14.68
N ASP A 141 7.15 5.07 14.55
CA ASP A 141 6.93 6.19 13.62
C ASP A 141 5.82 7.12 14.14
N PRO A 142 6.15 8.12 14.97
CA PRO A 142 5.18 9.10 15.45
C PRO A 142 4.56 9.92 14.32
N GLY A 143 5.32 10.17 13.24
CA GLY A 143 4.82 10.90 12.06
C GLY A 143 3.66 10.15 11.38
N TYR A 144 3.76 8.84 11.27
CA TYR A 144 2.68 8.02 10.72
C TYR A 144 1.38 8.15 11.54
N ILE A 145 1.50 8.16 12.87
CA ILE A 145 0.33 8.32 13.75
C ILE A 145 -0.30 9.70 13.57
N MET A 146 0.51 10.75 13.56
CA MET A 146 0.04 12.12 13.35
C MET A 146 -0.68 12.29 12.01
N ASP A 147 -0.15 11.70 10.94
CA ASP A 147 -0.79 11.71 9.62
C ASP A 147 -2.14 10.99 9.64
N LYS A 148 -2.24 9.86 10.34
CA LYS A 148 -3.50 9.12 10.49
C LYS A 148 -4.53 9.90 11.29
N LEU A 149 -4.13 10.55 12.37
CA LEU A 149 -5.01 11.41 13.17
C LEU A 149 -5.53 12.59 12.36
N LYS A 150 -4.66 13.33 11.68
CA LYS A 150 -5.05 14.44 10.81
C LYS A 150 -6.05 13.99 9.74
N HIS A 151 -5.78 12.86 9.07
CA HIS A 151 -6.66 12.34 8.02
C HIS A 151 -8.05 11.96 8.53
N ASN A 152 -8.12 11.38 9.72
CA ASN A 152 -9.40 11.01 10.34
C ASN A 152 -10.17 12.23 10.83
N LEU A 153 -9.49 13.22 11.43
CA LEU A 153 -10.12 14.47 11.88
C LEU A 153 -10.69 15.30 10.71
N LEU A 154 -10.00 15.30 9.56
CA LEU A 154 -10.49 15.99 8.35
C LEU A 154 -11.67 15.31 7.67
N ARG A 155 -11.93 14.03 7.97
CA ARG A 155 -13.08 13.27 7.44
C ARG A 155 -14.36 13.41 8.27
N ILE A 156 -14.27 14.00 9.45
CA ILE A 156 -15.41 14.21 10.36
C ILE A 156 -16.13 15.55 10.04
N LYS A 157 -15.60 16.31 9.11
CA LYS A 157 -16.27 17.49 8.52
C LYS A 157 -16.96 17.10 7.21
#